data_54c8b5c062dedc94f9e6c9d6f42c88a1
#
_entry.id   54c8b5c062dedc94f9e6c9d6f42c88a1
#
_cell.length_a   1.000
_cell.length_b   1.000
_cell.length_c   1.000
_cell.angle_alpha   90.00
_cell.angle_beta   90.00
_cell.angle_gamma   90.00
#
_symmetry.space_group_name_H-M   'P 1'
#
loop_
_entity.id
_entity.type
_entity.pdbx_description
1 polymer ?
#
loop_
_entity_poly.entity_id
_entity_poly.type
_entity_poly.pdbx_seq_one_letter_code
_entity_poly.pdbx_strand_id
1 'polypeptide(L)'
;LQIESNGHSLSYGRFDQYMYPYYMKDINEGKITKEDALELLTCLWIKTLTINKVRSQSHTLSSAGSPMYQNVTIGGQTTDKKDAVNELSFVVLQSVAQTRLTQPNLTVRYHANIDKHFFDECIEVMKLGFGMPALNNDEIIIPSFINWGVKEEDAYNYSAIGCVETAVPGKWGYRCTGMSYINFPRVLLCAMNDGVDLTSGKRFTKGYGKFTEMETYEDLLAAWDKTVREMTRYSVIVENAIDKASERDV
;
A
#
# COMPACT_ATOMS: atom_id res chain seq x y z
N LEU A 1 4.35 9.13 -19.03
CA LEU A 1 3.86 9.94 -17.89
C LEU A 1 4.80 9.91 -16.67
N GLN A 2 5.14 8.74 -16.15
CA GLN A 2 6.02 8.64 -14.98
C GLN A 2 7.43 9.16 -15.24
N ILE A 3 8.02 8.86 -16.41
CA ILE A 3 9.35 9.33 -16.78
C ILE A 3 9.34 10.84 -16.95
N GLU A 4 8.37 11.37 -17.67
CA GLU A 4 8.26 12.80 -18.02
C GLU A 4 7.90 13.67 -16.81
N SER A 5 6.95 13.22 -16.00
CA SER A 5 6.48 13.99 -14.84
C SER A 5 7.33 13.81 -13.58
N ASN A 6 8.33 12.93 -13.61
CA ASN A 6 9.00 12.43 -12.41
C ASN A 6 8.00 11.93 -11.34
N GLY A 7 6.81 11.49 -11.75
CA GLY A 7 5.76 10.98 -10.89
C GLY A 7 6.21 9.72 -10.12
N HIS A 8 5.63 9.50 -8.99
CA HIS A 8 5.86 8.38 -8.10
C HIS A 8 4.52 7.71 -7.84
N SER A 9 4.50 6.41 -7.65
CA SER A 9 3.28 5.70 -7.26
C SER A 9 2.16 5.71 -8.31
N LEU A 10 2.48 5.65 -9.59
CA LEU A 10 1.47 5.37 -10.62
C LEU A 10 0.80 4.02 -10.31
N SER A 11 -0.52 3.96 -10.41
CA SER A 11 -1.26 2.74 -10.16
C SER A 11 -2.27 2.50 -11.26
N TYR A 12 -2.43 1.21 -11.59
CA TYR A 12 -3.31 0.77 -12.67
C TYR A 12 -4.79 0.72 -12.26
N GLY A 13 -5.09 0.96 -10.98
CA GLY A 13 -6.45 0.88 -10.46
C GLY A 13 -6.98 -0.56 -10.44
N ARG A 14 -8.30 -0.71 -10.53
CA ARG A 14 -9.00 -2.00 -10.56
C ARG A 14 -8.86 -2.65 -11.94
N PHE A 15 -7.67 -3.16 -12.20
CA PHE A 15 -7.25 -3.61 -13.52
C PHE A 15 -8.16 -4.71 -14.11
N ASP A 16 -8.50 -5.69 -13.31
CA ASP A 16 -9.34 -6.79 -13.69
C ASP A 16 -10.79 -6.39 -14.00
N GLN A 17 -11.24 -5.22 -13.55
CA GLN A 17 -12.60 -4.74 -13.80
C GLN A 17 -12.70 -4.01 -15.13
N TYR A 18 -11.86 -3.01 -15.36
CA TYR A 18 -11.95 -2.21 -16.59
C TYR A 18 -11.35 -2.91 -17.81
N MET A 19 -10.42 -3.84 -17.62
CA MET A 19 -9.85 -4.64 -18.72
C MET A 19 -10.66 -5.89 -19.06
N TYR A 20 -11.49 -6.40 -18.14
CA TYR A 20 -12.25 -7.62 -18.34
C TYR A 20 -13.11 -7.63 -19.60
N PRO A 21 -13.87 -6.56 -19.94
CA PRO A 21 -14.66 -6.55 -21.18
C PRO A 21 -13.82 -6.71 -22.45
N TYR A 22 -12.62 -6.12 -22.48
CA TYR A 22 -11.71 -6.24 -23.61
C TYR A 22 -11.10 -7.64 -23.69
N TYR A 23 -10.67 -8.18 -22.55
CA TYR A 23 -10.17 -9.55 -22.45
C TYR A 23 -11.20 -10.56 -22.95
N MET A 24 -12.43 -10.50 -22.45
CA MET A 24 -13.50 -11.41 -22.87
C MET A 24 -13.88 -11.26 -24.34
N LYS A 25 -13.87 -10.04 -24.84
CA LYS A 25 -14.11 -9.81 -26.29
C LYS A 25 -13.05 -10.54 -27.11
N ASP A 26 -11.79 -10.36 -26.83
CA ASP A 26 -10.72 -10.94 -27.62
C ASP A 26 -10.62 -12.46 -27.46
N ILE A 27 -10.92 -13.01 -26.29
CA ILE A 27 -11.08 -14.46 -26.05
C ILE A 27 -12.25 -15.01 -26.90
N ASN A 28 -13.42 -14.39 -26.83
CA ASN A 28 -14.61 -14.87 -27.55
C ASN A 28 -14.47 -14.77 -29.07
N GLU A 29 -13.72 -13.78 -29.56
CA GLU A 29 -13.40 -13.64 -30.99
C GLU A 29 -12.23 -14.54 -31.43
N GLY A 30 -11.62 -15.29 -30.50
CA GLY A 30 -10.48 -16.18 -30.78
C GLY A 30 -9.21 -15.44 -31.19
N LYS A 31 -9.07 -14.17 -30.82
CA LYS A 31 -7.88 -13.36 -31.11
C LYS A 31 -6.72 -13.66 -30.21
N ILE A 32 -7.01 -14.00 -28.96
CA ILE A 32 -6.02 -14.39 -27.94
C ILE A 32 -6.52 -15.59 -27.16
N THR A 33 -5.60 -16.36 -26.64
CA THR A 33 -5.84 -17.40 -25.63
C THR A 33 -5.58 -16.86 -24.22
N LYS A 34 -5.89 -17.64 -23.20
CA LYS A 34 -5.53 -17.33 -21.83
C LYS A 34 -4.01 -17.24 -21.66
N GLU A 35 -3.29 -18.12 -22.34
CA GLU A 35 -1.82 -18.18 -22.36
C GLU A 35 -1.23 -16.91 -22.99
N ASP A 36 -1.80 -16.42 -24.10
CA ASP A 36 -1.38 -15.16 -24.73
C ASP A 36 -1.60 -13.96 -23.78
N ALA A 37 -2.75 -13.92 -23.10
CA ALA A 37 -3.04 -12.88 -22.12
C ALA A 37 -2.05 -12.91 -20.95
N LEU A 38 -1.70 -14.11 -20.46
CA LEU A 38 -0.72 -14.31 -19.41
C LEU A 38 0.68 -13.81 -19.84
N GLU A 39 1.08 -14.12 -21.08
CA GLU A 39 2.36 -13.64 -21.64
C GLU A 39 2.38 -12.11 -21.76
N LEU A 40 1.30 -11.51 -22.31
CA LEU A 40 1.17 -10.05 -22.45
C LEU A 40 1.25 -9.34 -21.09
N LEU A 41 0.59 -9.87 -20.06
CA LEU A 41 0.67 -9.32 -18.72
C LEU A 41 2.08 -9.48 -18.14
N THR A 42 2.70 -10.62 -18.34
CA THR A 42 4.09 -10.84 -17.92
C THR A 42 5.04 -9.81 -18.55
N CYS A 43 4.90 -9.56 -19.85
CA CYS A 43 5.65 -8.51 -20.55
C CYS A 43 5.36 -7.10 -19.98
N LEU A 44 4.09 -6.81 -19.66
CA LEU A 44 3.69 -5.54 -19.04
C LEU A 44 4.37 -5.34 -17.67
N TRP A 45 4.42 -6.39 -16.84
CA TRP A 45 5.08 -6.30 -15.53
C TRP A 45 6.59 -6.14 -15.64
N ILE A 46 7.24 -6.84 -16.56
CA ILE A 46 8.67 -6.65 -16.86
C ILE A 46 8.90 -5.19 -17.31
N LYS A 47 8.06 -4.68 -18.21
CA LYS A 47 8.16 -3.28 -18.66
C LYS A 47 7.94 -2.31 -17.50
N THR A 48 6.98 -2.57 -16.64
CA THR A 48 6.72 -1.76 -15.44
C THR A 48 7.95 -1.68 -14.52
N LEU A 49 8.62 -2.82 -14.29
CA LEU A 49 9.85 -2.88 -13.50
C LEU A 49 11.00 -2.10 -14.15
N THR A 50 11.09 -2.04 -15.48
CA THR A 50 12.16 -1.32 -16.19
C THR A 50 12.02 0.20 -16.15
N ILE A 51 10.89 0.72 -15.70
CA ILE A 51 10.66 2.15 -15.54
C ILE A 51 11.34 2.62 -14.26
N ASN A 52 12.56 3.14 -14.40
CA ASN A 52 13.38 3.62 -13.28
C ASN A 52 13.44 5.15 -13.26
N LYS A 53 13.71 5.70 -12.09
CA LYS A 53 13.88 7.12 -11.87
C LYS A 53 15.18 7.45 -11.18
N VAL A 54 15.74 8.60 -11.53
CA VAL A 54 16.82 9.20 -10.75
C VAL A 54 16.23 9.78 -9.48
N ARG A 55 16.76 9.36 -8.34
CA ARG A 55 16.35 9.80 -7.00
C ARG A 55 17.52 10.41 -6.26
N SER A 56 17.23 11.19 -5.23
CA SER A 56 18.26 11.68 -4.32
C SER A 56 19.00 10.52 -3.66
N GLN A 57 20.26 10.71 -3.32
CA GLN A 57 21.06 9.72 -2.62
C GLN A 57 20.38 9.22 -1.32
N SER A 58 19.84 10.15 -0.54
CA SER A 58 19.14 9.81 0.72
C SER A 58 17.92 8.93 0.49
N HIS A 59 17.14 9.20 -0.57
CA HIS A 59 15.99 8.38 -0.93
C HIS A 59 16.42 6.98 -1.40
N THR A 60 17.44 6.89 -2.23
CA THR A 60 17.98 5.61 -2.71
C THR A 60 18.50 4.74 -1.56
N LEU A 61 19.17 5.34 -0.58
CA LEU A 61 19.65 4.62 0.60
C LEU A 61 18.52 4.13 1.51
N SER A 62 17.41 4.89 1.61
CA SER A 62 16.26 4.51 2.44
C SER A 62 15.32 3.51 1.78
N SER A 63 15.26 3.46 0.45
CA SER A 63 14.26 2.71 -0.31
C SER A 63 14.80 1.47 -1.03
N ALA A 64 15.98 0.98 -0.69
CA ALA A 64 16.59 -0.26 -1.19
C ALA A 64 16.26 -0.58 -2.67
N GLY A 65 16.93 0.08 -3.61
CA GLY A 65 16.80 -0.23 -5.04
C GLY A 65 15.77 0.61 -5.82
N SER A 66 15.25 1.67 -5.23
CA SER A 66 14.42 2.67 -5.92
C SER A 66 13.15 2.15 -6.60
N PRO A 67 12.31 1.37 -5.91
CA PRO A 67 11.03 0.93 -6.48
C PRO A 67 10.18 2.14 -6.84
N MET A 68 9.38 2.00 -7.89
CA MET A 68 8.48 3.05 -8.38
C MET A 68 7.15 3.05 -7.65
N TYR A 69 6.88 2.00 -6.88
CA TYR A 69 5.62 1.78 -6.16
C TYR A 69 4.39 1.87 -7.08
N GLN A 70 4.43 1.13 -8.18
CA GLN A 70 3.24 0.93 -9.02
C GLN A 70 2.36 -0.15 -8.39
N ASN A 71 1.04 0.07 -8.43
CA ASN A 71 0.08 -0.88 -7.87
C ASN A 71 -0.93 -1.35 -8.91
N VAL A 72 -1.29 -2.62 -8.82
CA VAL A 72 -2.39 -3.24 -9.56
C VAL A 72 -3.37 -3.77 -8.53
N THR A 73 -4.64 -3.40 -8.66
CA THR A 73 -5.70 -3.87 -7.76
C THR A 73 -6.65 -4.79 -8.50
N ILE A 74 -6.98 -5.92 -7.88
CA ILE A 74 -7.93 -6.92 -8.42
C ILE A 74 -8.93 -7.37 -7.35
N GLY A 75 -10.03 -7.98 -7.77
CA GLY A 75 -11.08 -8.50 -6.90
C GLY A 75 -11.91 -7.40 -6.23
N GLY A 76 -12.36 -7.68 -5.01
CA GLY A 76 -13.21 -6.80 -4.22
C GLY A 76 -14.70 -6.94 -4.55
N GLN A 77 -15.47 -5.96 -4.13
CA GLN A 77 -16.91 -5.92 -4.34
C GLN A 77 -17.32 -4.96 -5.44
N THR A 78 -18.44 -5.29 -6.08
CA THR A 78 -19.21 -4.38 -6.93
C THR A 78 -20.11 -3.48 -6.06
N THR A 79 -20.72 -2.45 -6.64
CA THR A 79 -21.65 -1.55 -5.93
C THR A 79 -22.89 -2.25 -5.40
N ASP A 80 -23.29 -3.36 -6.03
CA ASP A 80 -24.39 -4.22 -5.55
C ASP A 80 -23.92 -5.32 -4.58
N LYS A 81 -22.74 -5.14 -4.00
CA LYS A 81 -22.13 -5.99 -2.94
C LYS A 81 -21.86 -7.44 -3.36
N LYS A 82 -21.77 -7.70 -4.65
CA LYS A 82 -21.35 -9.00 -5.17
C LYS A 82 -19.85 -9.08 -5.29
N ASP A 83 -19.35 -10.30 -5.30
CA ASP A 83 -17.96 -10.56 -5.61
C ASP A 83 -17.64 -10.09 -7.05
N ALA A 84 -16.53 -9.37 -7.17
CA ALA A 84 -16.05 -8.83 -8.45
C ALA A 84 -14.89 -9.64 -9.02
N VAL A 85 -14.50 -10.74 -8.38
CA VAL A 85 -13.52 -11.67 -8.95
C VAL A 85 -14.03 -12.22 -10.28
N ASN A 86 -13.16 -12.23 -11.27
CA ASN A 86 -13.45 -12.72 -12.61
C ASN A 86 -12.24 -13.49 -13.19
N GLU A 87 -12.37 -14.06 -14.37
CA GLU A 87 -11.32 -14.87 -15.01
C GLU A 87 -10.00 -14.09 -15.17
N LEU A 88 -10.07 -12.80 -15.47
CA LEU A 88 -8.88 -11.95 -15.59
C LEU A 88 -8.18 -11.75 -14.23
N SER A 89 -8.91 -11.78 -13.11
CA SER A 89 -8.32 -11.73 -11.76
C SER A 89 -7.34 -12.88 -11.55
N PHE A 90 -7.70 -14.09 -11.98
CA PHE A 90 -6.83 -15.27 -11.92
C PHE A 90 -5.61 -15.12 -12.85
N VAL A 91 -5.80 -14.62 -14.07
CA VAL A 91 -4.69 -14.42 -15.03
C VAL A 91 -3.69 -13.40 -14.49
N VAL A 92 -4.17 -12.30 -13.89
CA VAL A 92 -3.31 -11.30 -13.24
C VAL A 92 -2.54 -11.91 -12.07
N LEU A 93 -3.21 -12.64 -11.18
CA LEU A 93 -2.58 -13.30 -10.04
C LEU A 93 -1.48 -14.27 -10.52
N GLN A 94 -1.78 -15.09 -11.50
CA GLN A 94 -0.85 -16.07 -12.08
C GLN A 94 0.36 -15.38 -12.72
N SER A 95 0.15 -14.27 -13.47
CA SER A 95 1.24 -13.53 -14.12
C SER A 95 2.24 -12.94 -13.11
N VAL A 96 1.73 -12.44 -11.97
CA VAL A 96 2.58 -11.94 -10.88
C VAL A 96 3.31 -13.08 -10.19
N ALA A 97 2.64 -14.22 -9.97
CA ALA A 97 3.26 -15.42 -9.38
C ALA A 97 4.39 -16.00 -10.24
N GLN A 98 4.26 -15.94 -11.57
CA GLN A 98 5.30 -16.40 -12.49
C GLN A 98 6.51 -15.47 -12.52
N THR A 99 6.29 -14.18 -12.55
CA THR A 99 7.36 -13.18 -12.68
C THR A 99 8.12 -12.97 -11.38
N ARG A 100 7.43 -13.02 -10.23
CA ARG A 100 7.98 -12.76 -8.87
C ARG A 100 8.82 -11.48 -8.81
N LEU A 101 8.39 -10.47 -9.57
CA LEU A 101 9.06 -9.17 -9.61
C LEU A 101 8.67 -8.34 -8.38
N THR A 102 9.51 -7.38 -8.03
CA THR A 102 9.20 -6.42 -6.96
C THR A 102 8.17 -5.37 -7.38
N GLN A 103 7.85 -5.28 -8.65
CA GLN A 103 6.86 -4.39 -9.25
C GLN A 103 6.14 -5.08 -10.41
N PRO A 104 4.83 -4.76 -10.61
CA PRO A 104 3.99 -3.91 -9.76
C PRO A 104 3.66 -4.58 -8.43
N ASN A 105 3.30 -3.79 -7.41
CA ASN A 105 2.65 -4.32 -6.22
C ASN A 105 1.27 -4.83 -6.60
N LEU A 106 0.97 -6.08 -6.28
CA LEU A 106 -0.37 -6.63 -6.47
C LEU A 106 -1.17 -6.50 -5.17
N THR A 107 -2.33 -5.86 -5.26
CA THR A 107 -3.31 -5.77 -4.18
C THR A 107 -4.56 -6.55 -4.54
N VAL A 108 -4.96 -7.44 -3.67
CA VAL A 108 -6.26 -8.14 -3.74
C VAL A 108 -7.20 -7.49 -2.74
N ARG A 109 -8.36 -7.05 -3.19
CA ARG A 109 -9.43 -6.58 -2.33
C ARG A 109 -10.22 -7.77 -1.82
N TYR A 110 -10.16 -7.97 -0.52
CA TYR A 110 -10.82 -9.06 0.20
C TYR A 110 -12.16 -8.64 0.79
N HIS A 111 -13.12 -9.54 0.81
CA HIS A 111 -14.38 -9.46 1.56
C HIS A 111 -14.88 -10.87 1.93
N ALA A 112 -15.82 -10.97 2.88
CA ALA A 112 -16.24 -12.27 3.42
C ALA A 112 -16.85 -13.23 2.38
N ASN A 113 -17.42 -12.70 1.29
CA ASN A 113 -18.05 -13.49 0.22
C ASN A 113 -17.17 -13.60 -1.03
N ILE A 114 -15.86 -13.37 -0.93
CA ILE A 114 -14.93 -13.55 -2.06
C ILE A 114 -14.95 -15.00 -2.53
N ASP A 115 -14.77 -15.21 -3.84
CA ASP A 115 -14.62 -16.55 -4.37
C ASP A 115 -13.53 -17.33 -3.63
N LYS A 116 -13.93 -18.44 -3.00
CA LYS A 116 -13.03 -19.21 -2.13
C LYS A 116 -11.85 -19.79 -2.91
N HIS A 117 -12.07 -20.23 -4.14
CA HIS A 117 -11.01 -20.81 -4.97
C HIS A 117 -9.97 -19.74 -5.31
N PHE A 118 -10.41 -18.54 -5.68
CA PHE A 118 -9.52 -17.42 -5.92
C PHE A 118 -8.72 -17.03 -4.67
N PHE A 119 -9.38 -16.99 -3.51
CA PHE A 119 -8.68 -16.66 -2.27
C PHE A 119 -7.67 -17.73 -1.86
N ASP A 120 -8.01 -19.01 -2.03
CA ASP A 120 -7.07 -20.11 -1.79
C ASP A 120 -5.83 -19.99 -2.71
N GLU A 121 -6.01 -19.65 -4.00
CA GLU A 121 -4.89 -19.36 -4.90
C GLU A 121 -4.06 -18.16 -4.46
N CYS A 122 -4.68 -17.09 -3.95
CA CYS A 122 -3.93 -15.96 -3.36
C CYS A 122 -3.03 -16.42 -2.22
N ILE A 123 -3.51 -17.30 -1.35
CA ILE A 123 -2.71 -17.87 -0.25
C ILE A 123 -1.53 -18.69 -0.78
N GLU A 124 -1.75 -19.51 -1.82
CA GLU A 124 -0.65 -20.28 -2.43
C GLU A 124 0.41 -19.34 -3.05
N VAL A 125 0.00 -18.25 -3.67
CA VAL A 125 0.94 -17.23 -4.18
C VAL A 125 1.70 -16.56 -3.05
N MET A 126 1.07 -16.22 -1.92
CA MET A 126 1.74 -15.66 -0.75
C MET A 126 2.82 -16.58 -0.19
N LYS A 127 2.58 -17.91 -0.20
CA LYS A 127 3.56 -18.91 0.25
C LYS A 127 4.85 -18.91 -0.59
N LEU A 128 4.85 -18.34 -1.80
CA LEU A 128 6.06 -18.19 -2.60
C LEU A 128 7.07 -17.21 -1.98
N GLY A 129 6.66 -16.41 -0.99
CA GLY A 129 7.57 -15.63 -0.13
C GLY A 129 8.11 -14.33 -0.74
N PHE A 130 7.54 -13.82 -1.83
CA PHE A 130 7.98 -12.54 -2.44
C PHE A 130 7.12 -11.32 -2.04
N GLY A 131 6.23 -11.49 -1.04
CA GLY A 131 5.49 -10.40 -0.40
C GLY A 131 4.20 -9.97 -1.11
N MET A 132 3.69 -10.75 -2.05
CA MET A 132 2.45 -10.46 -2.79
C MET A 132 1.53 -11.68 -2.83
N PRO A 133 0.21 -11.42 -3.03
CA PRO A 133 -0.49 -10.13 -3.02
C PRO A 133 -0.63 -9.55 -1.61
N ALA A 134 -0.77 -8.21 -1.52
CA ALA A 134 -1.26 -7.54 -0.32
C ALA A 134 -2.79 -7.65 -0.26
N LEU A 135 -3.35 -7.76 0.94
CA LEU A 135 -4.80 -7.84 1.13
C LEU A 135 -5.36 -6.52 1.66
N ASN A 136 -6.35 -5.98 0.98
CA ASN A 136 -7.15 -4.84 1.43
C ASN A 136 -8.55 -5.32 1.80
N ASN A 137 -8.99 -5.07 3.03
CA ASN A 137 -10.29 -5.51 3.50
C ASN A 137 -11.39 -4.49 3.14
N ASP A 138 -12.27 -4.84 2.20
CA ASP A 138 -13.39 -4.02 1.75
C ASP A 138 -14.38 -3.70 2.88
N GLU A 139 -14.56 -4.61 3.84
CA GLU A 139 -15.50 -4.42 4.95
C GLU A 139 -15.05 -3.33 5.94
N ILE A 140 -13.78 -2.96 5.89
CA ILE A 140 -13.21 -1.87 6.69
C ILE A 140 -13.01 -0.61 5.84
N ILE A 141 -12.45 -0.76 4.64
CA ILE A 141 -12.04 0.37 3.82
C ILE A 141 -13.24 1.10 3.21
N ILE A 142 -14.24 0.37 2.69
CA ILE A 142 -15.43 0.99 2.09
C ILE A 142 -16.22 1.83 3.11
N PRO A 143 -16.57 1.32 4.31
CA PRO A 143 -17.21 2.14 5.32
C PRO A 143 -16.37 3.33 5.77
N SER A 144 -15.04 3.19 5.82
CA SER A 144 -14.16 4.31 6.17
C SER A 144 -14.24 5.45 5.14
N PHE A 145 -14.24 5.13 3.85
CA PHE A 145 -14.44 6.12 2.79
C PHE A 145 -15.81 6.83 2.89
N ILE A 146 -16.87 6.06 3.13
CA ILE A 146 -18.21 6.61 3.29
C ILE A 146 -18.28 7.54 4.51
N ASN A 147 -17.67 7.17 5.63
CA ASN A 147 -17.56 8.01 6.81
C ASN A 147 -16.78 9.31 6.58
N TRP A 148 -15.87 9.33 5.62
CA TRP A 148 -15.14 10.53 5.20
C TRP A 148 -15.91 11.38 4.17
N GLY A 149 -17.13 10.99 3.81
CA GLY A 149 -17.98 11.72 2.89
C GLY A 149 -17.83 11.34 1.43
N VAL A 150 -17.09 10.27 1.12
CA VAL A 150 -17.03 9.71 -0.23
C VAL A 150 -18.38 9.06 -0.54
N LYS A 151 -18.93 9.29 -1.73
CA LYS A 151 -20.18 8.65 -2.15
C LYS A 151 -20.02 7.14 -2.16
N GLU A 152 -21.08 6.41 -1.78
CA GLU A 152 -21.05 4.95 -1.69
C GLU A 152 -20.59 4.31 -3.00
N GLU A 153 -21.14 4.72 -4.15
CA GLU A 153 -20.74 4.21 -5.46
C GLU A 153 -19.24 4.36 -5.75
N ASP A 154 -18.66 5.47 -5.30
CA ASP A 154 -17.24 5.78 -5.45
C ASP A 154 -16.37 4.99 -4.46
N ALA A 155 -16.87 4.82 -3.22
CA ALA A 155 -16.19 4.03 -2.21
C ALA A 155 -16.01 2.57 -2.65
N TYR A 156 -17.02 1.97 -3.32
CA TYR A 156 -16.88 0.64 -3.90
C TYR A 156 -15.87 0.56 -5.06
N ASN A 157 -15.54 1.69 -5.68
CA ASN A 157 -14.54 1.73 -6.76
C ASN A 157 -13.13 2.09 -6.30
N TYR A 158 -12.83 2.06 -5.00
CA TYR A 158 -11.48 2.34 -4.54
C TYR A 158 -10.45 1.34 -5.08
N SER A 159 -9.22 1.78 -5.19
CA SER A 159 -8.05 0.94 -5.51
C SER A 159 -6.85 1.35 -4.67
N ALA A 160 -5.85 0.51 -4.61
CA ALA A 160 -4.58 0.86 -4.00
C ALA A 160 -3.73 1.73 -4.94
N ILE A 161 -3.01 2.68 -4.35
CA ILE A 161 -2.03 3.53 -5.03
C ILE A 161 -0.65 3.24 -4.46
N GLY A 162 0.34 3.19 -5.34
CA GLY A 162 1.72 3.06 -4.90
C GLY A 162 1.98 1.82 -4.07
N CYS A 163 2.36 2.00 -2.80
CA CYS A 163 2.63 0.89 -1.91
C CYS A 163 1.34 0.16 -1.53
N VAL A 164 0.45 0.85 -0.80
CA VAL A 164 -0.79 0.28 -0.25
C VAL A 164 -1.87 1.35 0.01
N GLU A 165 -1.60 2.61 -0.28
CA GLU A 165 -2.52 3.71 -0.05
C GLU A 165 -3.81 3.51 -0.85
N THR A 166 -4.95 3.87 -0.27
CA THR A 166 -6.24 3.68 -0.93
C THR A 166 -6.80 5.01 -1.44
N ALA A 167 -7.36 5.00 -2.65
CA ALA A 167 -7.99 6.15 -3.28
C ALA A 167 -9.11 5.73 -4.23
N VAL A 168 -9.92 6.69 -4.67
CA VAL A 168 -10.91 6.47 -5.71
C VAL A 168 -10.36 6.97 -7.05
N PRO A 169 -10.08 6.08 -8.01
CA PRO A 169 -9.49 6.44 -9.29
C PRO A 169 -10.25 7.57 -10.00
N GLY A 170 -9.51 8.63 -10.38
CA GLY A 170 -10.05 9.77 -11.09
C GLY A 170 -10.95 10.72 -10.30
N LYS A 171 -11.24 10.44 -9.04
CA LYS A 171 -12.16 11.25 -8.23
C LYS A 171 -11.57 11.74 -6.92
N TRP A 172 -10.92 10.86 -6.17
CA TRP A 172 -10.41 11.20 -4.84
C TRP A 172 -9.10 10.48 -4.53
N GLY A 173 -8.16 11.24 -4.05
CA GLY A 173 -6.93 10.76 -3.46
C GLY A 173 -6.59 11.68 -2.30
N TYR A 174 -6.10 11.11 -1.21
CA TYR A 174 -5.62 11.93 -0.13
C TYR A 174 -4.18 12.36 -0.37
N ARG A 175 -3.74 13.31 0.42
CA ARG A 175 -2.41 13.91 0.37
C ARG A 175 -1.29 12.91 0.32
N CYS A 176 -0.16 13.42 -0.15
CA CYS A 176 1.12 12.71 -0.06
C CYS A 176 1.31 12.11 1.33
N THR A 177 1.31 10.78 1.40
CA THR A 177 1.69 10.04 2.59
C THR A 177 3.19 10.16 2.82
N GLY A 178 3.64 9.90 4.03
CA GLY A 178 5.07 9.92 4.34
C GLY A 178 5.63 11.31 4.65
N MET A 179 4.81 12.25 5.08
CA MET A 179 5.29 13.52 5.63
C MET A 179 6.03 13.34 6.94
N SER A 180 5.65 12.32 7.70
CA SER A 180 6.38 11.88 8.89
C SER A 180 6.39 10.36 9.02
N TYR A 181 7.43 9.83 9.65
CA TYR A 181 7.59 8.41 9.93
C TYR A 181 7.91 8.19 11.39
N ILE A 182 7.19 7.29 12.04
CA ILE A 182 7.47 6.84 13.40
C ILE A 182 8.05 5.43 13.31
N ASN A 183 9.34 5.30 13.60
CA ASN A 183 10.02 4.01 13.67
C ASN A 183 9.78 3.39 15.05
N PHE A 184 8.79 2.52 15.19
CA PHE A 184 8.41 1.90 16.46
C PHE A 184 9.56 1.17 17.18
N PRO A 185 10.42 0.37 16.52
CA PRO A 185 11.60 -0.20 17.17
C PRO A 185 12.52 0.87 17.76
N ARG A 186 12.77 1.96 17.07
CA ARG A 186 13.60 3.07 17.57
C ARG A 186 12.94 3.81 18.73
N VAL A 187 11.61 3.97 18.69
CA VAL A 187 10.84 4.54 19.81
C VAL A 187 10.94 3.65 21.04
N LEU A 188 10.91 2.31 20.87
CA LEU A 188 11.11 1.38 21.96
C LEU A 188 12.52 1.53 22.59
N LEU A 189 13.55 1.62 21.76
CA LEU A 189 14.92 1.87 22.27
C LEU A 189 15.02 3.21 23.00
N CYS A 190 14.36 4.25 22.51
CA CYS A 190 14.27 5.53 23.24
C CYS A 190 13.56 5.38 24.59
N ALA A 191 12.45 4.64 24.63
CA ALA A 191 11.71 4.38 25.88
C ALA A 191 12.56 3.62 26.89
N MET A 192 13.34 2.63 26.43
CA MET A 192 14.27 1.85 27.27
C MET A 192 15.46 2.67 27.77
N ASN A 193 15.79 3.78 27.10
CA ASN A 193 16.94 4.65 27.41
C ASN A 193 16.51 6.05 27.88
N ASP A 194 15.45 6.10 28.69
CA ASP A 194 14.95 7.35 29.31
C ASP A 194 14.74 8.49 28.31
N GLY A 195 14.19 8.19 27.13
CA GLY A 195 13.88 9.17 26.09
C GLY A 195 15.06 9.67 25.26
N VAL A 196 16.23 9.09 25.43
CA VAL A 196 17.45 9.43 24.69
C VAL A 196 17.65 8.43 23.53
N ASP A 197 17.81 8.95 22.33
CA ASP A 197 18.12 8.13 21.15
C ASP A 197 19.58 7.66 21.19
N LEU A 198 19.79 6.36 21.14
CA LEU A 198 21.11 5.73 21.21
C LEU A 198 22.01 6.08 20.03
N THR A 199 21.42 6.37 18.86
CA THR A 199 22.18 6.65 17.64
C THR A 199 22.74 8.07 17.62
N SER A 200 21.91 9.05 17.99
CA SER A 200 22.28 10.47 17.94
C SER A 200 22.73 11.04 19.29
N GLY A 201 22.49 10.32 20.38
CA GLY A 201 22.71 10.81 21.73
C GLY A 201 21.76 11.94 22.18
N LYS A 202 20.77 12.29 21.34
CA LYS A 202 19.85 13.38 21.63
C LYS A 202 18.62 12.89 22.39
N ARG A 203 18.13 13.71 23.30
CA ARG A 203 16.86 13.48 23.97
C ARG A 203 15.70 13.80 23.01
N PHE A 204 14.85 12.82 22.74
CA PHE A 204 13.67 12.97 21.87
C PHE A 204 12.38 13.14 22.67
N THR A 205 12.31 12.55 23.85
CA THR A 205 11.12 12.61 24.72
C THR A 205 11.53 12.94 26.15
N LYS A 206 10.55 13.20 27.02
CA LYS A 206 10.79 13.53 28.42
C LYS A 206 11.60 12.47 29.18
N GLY A 207 11.43 11.22 28.75
CA GLY A 207 11.96 10.08 29.48
C GLY A 207 10.98 9.55 30.55
N TYR A 208 11.04 8.25 30.74
CA TYR A 208 10.13 7.54 31.65
C TYR A 208 10.87 6.45 32.42
N GLY A 209 12.15 6.66 32.69
CA GLY A 209 13.07 5.73 33.35
C GLY A 209 13.90 4.91 32.36
N LYS A 210 14.93 4.28 32.88
CA LYS A 210 15.80 3.38 32.14
C LYS A 210 15.27 1.94 32.22
N PHE A 211 15.51 1.15 31.22
CA PHE A 211 15.14 -0.28 31.21
C PHE A 211 15.67 -1.05 32.42
N THR A 212 16.87 -0.68 32.90
CA THR A 212 17.49 -1.29 34.09
C THR A 212 16.76 -0.97 35.40
N GLU A 213 15.84 -0.03 35.39
CA GLU A 213 15.04 0.41 36.53
C GLU A 213 13.61 -0.12 36.47
N MET A 214 13.23 -0.80 35.36
CA MET A 214 11.90 -1.41 35.14
C MET A 214 11.90 -2.81 35.73
N GLU A 215 10.89 -3.12 36.54
CA GLU A 215 10.79 -4.40 37.22
C GLU A 215 9.88 -5.37 36.48
N THR A 216 8.91 -4.85 35.70
CA THR A 216 7.87 -5.63 35.04
C THR A 216 7.78 -5.30 33.54
N TYR A 217 7.13 -6.19 32.80
CA TYR A 217 6.77 -5.92 31.41
C TYR A 217 5.81 -4.72 31.29
N GLU A 218 4.93 -4.56 32.24
CA GLU A 218 3.95 -3.48 32.31
C GLU A 218 4.64 -2.11 32.44
N ASP A 219 5.75 -2.03 33.18
CA ASP A 219 6.56 -0.81 33.28
C ASP A 219 7.14 -0.43 31.91
N LEU A 220 7.71 -1.40 31.20
CA LEU A 220 8.24 -1.19 29.85
C LEU A 220 7.12 -0.78 28.87
N LEU A 221 5.98 -1.46 28.89
CA LEU A 221 4.84 -1.16 28.05
C LEU A 221 4.31 0.26 28.30
N ALA A 222 4.22 0.66 29.56
CA ALA A 222 3.78 2.00 29.94
C ALA A 222 4.77 3.09 29.51
N ALA A 223 6.07 2.85 29.63
CA ALA A 223 7.10 3.77 29.17
C ALA A 223 7.07 3.89 27.64
N TRP A 224 6.91 2.78 26.94
CA TRP A 224 6.80 2.74 25.48
C TRP A 224 5.53 3.46 24.98
N ASP A 225 4.34 3.20 25.55
CA ASP A 225 3.10 3.88 25.19
C ASP A 225 3.20 5.40 25.34
N LYS A 226 3.74 5.87 26.47
CA LYS A 226 3.97 7.31 26.69
C LYS A 226 4.94 7.90 25.67
N THR A 227 6.01 7.19 25.33
CA THR A 227 7.00 7.62 24.33
C THR A 227 6.40 7.69 22.94
N VAL A 228 5.61 6.67 22.53
CA VAL A 228 4.87 6.66 21.26
C VAL A 228 3.92 7.85 21.17
N ARG A 229 3.13 8.10 22.22
CA ARG A 229 2.19 9.24 22.25
C ARG A 229 2.89 10.57 22.10
N GLU A 230 4.02 10.76 22.75
CA GLU A 230 4.81 12.00 22.66
C GLU A 230 5.38 12.17 21.25
N MET A 231 5.94 11.13 20.65
CA MET A 231 6.45 11.14 19.27
C MET A 231 5.33 11.39 18.25
N THR A 232 4.18 10.75 18.41
CA THR A 232 3.00 10.96 17.56
C THR A 232 2.54 12.42 17.65
N ARG A 233 2.53 13.01 18.84
CA ARG A 233 2.18 14.42 19.01
C ARG A 233 3.11 15.34 18.22
N TYR A 234 4.42 15.06 18.22
CA TYR A 234 5.37 15.84 17.42
C TYR A 234 5.12 15.70 15.93
N SER A 235 4.84 14.48 15.44
CA SER A 235 4.47 14.24 14.05
C SER A 235 3.23 15.05 13.66
N VAL A 236 2.17 15.02 14.44
CA VAL A 236 0.93 15.79 14.20
C VAL A 236 1.19 17.30 14.17
N ILE A 237 2.07 17.82 15.04
CA ILE A 237 2.42 19.25 15.03
C ILE A 237 3.13 19.62 13.70
N VAL A 238 4.06 18.78 13.25
CA VAL A 238 4.78 19.00 11.98
C VAL A 238 3.84 18.92 10.79
N GLU A 239 2.99 17.92 10.74
CA GLU A 239 2.00 17.73 9.67
C GLU A 239 1.01 18.89 9.60
N ASN A 240 0.48 19.35 10.73
CA ASN A 240 -0.39 20.53 10.78
C ASN A 240 0.33 21.82 10.33
N ALA A 241 1.63 21.95 10.60
CA ALA A 241 2.40 23.08 10.13
C ALA A 241 2.59 23.06 8.61
N ILE A 242 2.83 21.88 8.03
CA ILE A 242 2.93 21.66 6.58
C ILE A 242 1.58 21.94 5.92
N ASP A 243 0.48 21.49 6.48
CA ASP A 243 -0.86 21.75 5.99
C ASP A 243 -1.16 23.24 5.90
N LYS A 244 -0.90 23.97 6.98
CA LYS A 244 -1.09 25.44 7.01
C LYS A 244 -0.17 26.17 6.03
N ALA A 245 1.03 25.68 5.80
CA ALA A 245 1.91 26.24 4.79
C ALA A 245 1.35 26.00 3.38
N SER A 246 0.89 24.78 3.10
CA SER A 246 0.29 24.42 1.80
C SER A 246 -0.99 25.21 1.49
N GLU A 247 -1.82 25.51 2.50
CA GLU A 247 -3.03 26.34 2.34
C GLU A 247 -2.75 27.79 1.91
N ARG A 248 -1.53 28.30 2.16
CA ARG A 248 -1.15 29.65 1.77
C ARG A 248 -0.69 29.75 0.31
N ASP A 249 -0.30 28.62 -0.28
CA ASP A 249 0.29 28.55 -1.62
C ASP A 249 -0.75 28.18 -2.70
N VAL A 250 -2.03 28.04 -2.31
CA VAL A 250 -3.19 27.79 -3.17
C VAL A 250 -4.06 29.05 -3.25
#